data_419d67d7cbbbfffeb902c1d8f26f8a95
#
_entry.id   419d67d7cbbbfffeb902c1d8f26f8a95
#
_cell.length_a   1.000
_cell.length_b   1.000
_cell.length_c   1.000
_cell.angle_alpha   90.00
_cell.angle_beta   90.00
_cell.angle_gamma   90.00
#
_symmetry.space_group_name_H-M   'P 1'
#
loop_
_entity.id
_entity.type
_entity.pdbx_description
1 polymer ?
#
loop_
_entity_poly.entity_id
_entity_poly.type
_entity_poly.pdbx_seq_one_letter_code
_entity_poly.pdbx_strand_id
1 'polypeptide(L)'
;WRRKGYGSYLLKEVLRSFGGYDREAATVFTAPLPADCAEMAFWAKFGFAAEGPQLVRRRTPDLTAVKFVQDFLAARLVHPRLCVDATCGNGGDTAFLCRLTAPEGRVLGFDIQPEAIASTRARLEQAGVPAGQYALHCDSHAHLLQYVQPGTADAVMFNFGWLPGADHAVFSTADSSIPALQAALQAVRPGGVVSAILYSGAVIGTDEKQAVLAWLRALPLKDFTVLVCDFANWAETAPLPCFILKK
;
A
#
# COMPACT_ATOMS: atom_id res chain seq x y z
N TRP A 1 37.14 7.17 -24.24
CA TRP A 1 35.88 7.15 -23.48
C TRP A 1 35.87 6.05 -22.41
N ARG A 2 36.62 4.96 -22.54
CA ARG A 2 36.72 3.90 -21.54
C ARG A 2 37.28 4.45 -20.21
N ARG A 3 36.73 4.02 -19.05
CA ARG A 3 37.10 4.38 -17.68
C ARG A 3 36.76 5.81 -17.21
N LYS A 4 35.99 6.59 -17.95
CA LYS A 4 35.52 7.94 -17.52
C LYS A 4 34.16 7.93 -16.80
N GLY A 5 33.61 6.77 -16.48
CA GLY A 5 32.35 6.63 -15.72
C GLY A 5 31.06 6.77 -16.54
N TYR A 6 31.13 7.14 -17.82
CA TYR A 6 29.93 7.35 -18.65
C TYR A 6 29.03 6.11 -18.76
N GLY A 7 29.61 4.91 -18.90
CA GLY A 7 28.84 3.67 -18.94
C GLY A 7 28.05 3.44 -17.65
N SER A 8 28.67 3.69 -16.50
CA SER A 8 28.02 3.59 -15.19
C SER A 8 26.89 4.63 -15.02
N TYR A 9 27.11 5.85 -15.51
CA TYR A 9 26.10 6.90 -15.48
C TYR A 9 24.90 6.53 -16.35
N LEU A 10 25.12 6.17 -17.61
CA LEU A 10 24.07 5.80 -18.55
C LEU A 10 23.27 4.60 -18.06
N LEU A 11 23.93 3.55 -17.56
CA LEU A 11 23.23 2.38 -17.03
C LEU A 11 22.39 2.72 -15.81
N LYS A 12 22.88 3.57 -14.90
CA LYS A 12 22.09 4.05 -13.76
C LYS A 12 20.85 4.83 -14.19
N GLU A 13 20.97 5.69 -15.20
CA GLU A 13 19.84 6.44 -15.73
C GLU A 13 18.79 5.53 -16.39
N VAL A 14 19.24 4.55 -17.19
CA VAL A 14 18.33 3.53 -17.76
C VAL A 14 17.60 2.77 -16.64
N LEU A 15 18.34 2.25 -15.66
CA LEU A 15 17.73 1.52 -14.54
C LEU A 15 16.75 2.39 -13.77
N ARG A 16 17.08 3.69 -13.55
CA ARG A 16 16.19 4.64 -12.87
C ARG A 16 14.92 4.90 -13.66
N SER A 17 15.04 5.17 -14.95
CA SER A 17 13.92 5.51 -15.83
C SER A 17 12.93 4.37 -16.02
N PHE A 18 13.36 3.11 -15.86
CA PHE A 18 12.52 1.93 -16.04
C PHE A 18 12.25 1.16 -14.73
N GLY A 19 12.29 1.84 -13.60
CA GLY A 19 11.91 1.26 -12.30
C GLY A 19 12.93 0.27 -11.71
N GLY A 20 14.15 0.20 -12.24
CA GLY A 20 15.18 -0.73 -11.74
C GLY A 20 15.66 -0.46 -10.31
N TYR A 21 15.32 0.68 -9.74
CA TYR A 21 15.54 1.05 -8.35
C TYR A 21 14.23 1.23 -7.57
N ASP A 22 13.08 1.02 -8.20
CA ASP A 22 11.79 1.05 -7.52
C ASP A 22 11.73 -0.11 -6.52
N ARG A 23 11.43 0.19 -5.26
CA ARG A 23 11.38 -0.79 -4.16
C ARG A 23 10.11 -1.64 -4.19
N GLU A 24 9.07 -1.13 -4.83
CA GLU A 24 7.75 -1.77 -4.87
C GLU A 24 7.50 -2.55 -6.16
N ALA A 25 8.33 -2.37 -7.19
CA ALA A 25 8.17 -3.02 -8.48
C ALA A 25 9.13 -4.21 -8.68
N ALA A 26 8.58 -5.32 -9.16
CA ALA A 26 9.39 -6.38 -9.74
C ALA A 26 9.92 -5.95 -11.11
N THR A 27 11.22 -6.01 -11.33
CA THR A 27 11.81 -5.64 -12.61
C THR A 27 12.78 -6.71 -13.09
N VAL A 28 12.83 -6.91 -14.40
CA VAL A 28 13.79 -7.76 -15.07
C VAL A 28 14.45 -6.98 -16.19
N PHE A 29 15.76 -6.84 -16.13
CA PHE A 29 16.57 -6.25 -17.18
C PHE A 29 17.46 -7.31 -17.77
N THR A 30 17.62 -7.30 -19.09
CA THR A 30 18.51 -8.20 -19.81
C THR A 30 19.54 -7.41 -20.61
N ALA A 31 20.72 -7.98 -20.78
CA ALA A 31 21.77 -7.46 -21.66
C ALA A 31 22.47 -8.63 -22.36
N PRO A 32 23.10 -8.40 -23.52
CA PRO A 32 23.91 -9.42 -24.15
C PRO A 32 25.04 -9.90 -23.23
N LEU A 33 25.37 -11.19 -23.28
CA LEU A 33 26.51 -11.73 -22.55
C LEU A 33 27.80 -11.18 -23.16
N PRO A 34 28.63 -10.44 -22.39
CA PRO A 34 29.88 -9.93 -22.93
C PRO A 34 30.94 -11.04 -23.09
N ALA A 35 31.82 -10.88 -24.06
CA ALA A 35 32.93 -11.80 -24.28
C ALA A 35 34.13 -11.54 -23.35
N ASP A 36 34.18 -10.39 -22.68
CA ASP A 36 35.33 -9.93 -21.88
C ASP A 36 34.99 -9.97 -20.37
N CYS A 37 35.93 -10.53 -19.58
CA CYS A 37 35.82 -10.56 -18.12
C CYS A 37 35.70 -9.17 -17.47
N ALA A 38 36.34 -8.15 -18.05
CA ALA A 38 36.25 -6.77 -17.51
C ALA A 38 34.84 -6.19 -17.72
N GLU A 39 34.17 -6.53 -18.81
CA GLU A 39 32.78 -6.15 -19.06
C GLU A 39 31.83 -6.93 -18.13
N MET A 40 32.10 -8.20 -17.88
CA MET A 40 31.34 -8.98 -16.87
C MET A 40 31.42 -8.34 -15.49
N ALA A 41 32.61 -7.93 -15.04
CA ALA A 41 32.79 -7.25 -13.77
C ALA A 41 32.04 -5.90 -13.70
N PHE A 42 31.95 -5.16 -14.83
CA PHE A 42 31.16 -3.96 -14.93
C PHE A 42 29.67 -4.26 -14.70
N TRP A 43 29.10 -5.25 -15.38
CA TRP A 43 27.69 -5.61 -15.26
C TRP A 43 27.35 -6.17 -13.88
N ALA A 44 28.22 -7.02 -13.31
CA ALA A 44 28.04 -7.58 -11.97
C ALA A 44 27.95 -6.50 -10.90
N LYS A 45 28.69 -5.39 -11.04
CA LYS A 45 28.62 -4.21 -10.16
C LYS A 45 27.21 -3.60 -10.09
N PHE A 46 26.39 -3.80 -11.11
CA PHE A 46 25.00 -3.33 -11.17
C PHE A 46 23.98 -4.45 -10.93
N GLY A 47 24.41 -5.59 -10.41
CA GLY A 47 23.55 -6.71 -10.03
C GLY A 47 23.10 -7.59 -11.20
N PHE A 48 23.78 -7.54 -12.36
CA PHE A 48 23.55 -8.47 -13.43
C PHE A 48 24.35 -9.76 -13.21
N ALA A 49 23.72 -10.89 -13.50
CA ALA A 49 24.33 -12.22 -13.50
C ALA A 49 24.09 -12.92 -14.84
N ALA A 50 24.99 -13.84 -15.21
CA ALA A 50 24.81 -14.62 -16.43
C ALA A 50 23.70 -15.67 -16.24
N GLU A 51 22.72 -15.66 -17.14
CA GLU A 51 21.67 -16.67 -17.24
C GLU A 51 21.56 -17.12 -18.71
N GLY A 52 22.13 -18.29 -19.01
CA GLY A 52 22.21 -18.79 -20.38
C GLY A 52 22.97 -17.83 -21.31
N PRO A 53 22.40 -17.44 -22.47
CA PRO A 53 23.10 -16.62 -23.47
C PRO A 53 23.08 -15.11 -23.14
N GLN A 54 22.58 -14.69 -21.99
CA GLN A 54 22.40 -13.29 -21.65
C GLN A 54 22.77 -12.98 -20.20
N LEU A 55 22.96 -11.69 -19.90
CA LEU A 55 23.01 -11.17 -18.55
C LEU A 55 21.59 -10.82 -18.11
N VAL A 56 21.26 -11.14 -16.88
CA VAL A 56 19.94 -10.82 -16.27
C VAL A 56 20.16 -10.15 -14.94
N ARG A 57 19.44 -9.06 -14.72
CA ARG A 57 19.28 -8.42 -13.42
C ARG A 57 17.81 -8.52 -13.02
N ARG A 58 17.54 -9.29 -11.99
CA ARG A 58 16.21 -9.40 -11.40
C ARG A 58 16.15 -8.59 -10.13
N ARG A 59 15.05 -7.93 -9.93
CA ARG A 59 14.68 -7.36 -8.66
C ARG A 59 13.30 -7.86 -8.28
N THR A 60 13.19 -8.44 -7.11
CA THR A 60 11.92 -8.68 -6.43
C THR A 60 11.55 -7.45 -5.62
N PRO A 61 10.27 -7.11 -5.48
CA PRO A 61 9.85 -6.06 -4.57
C PRO A 61 10.33 -6.34 -3.16
N ASP A 62 10.76 -5.31 -2.45
CA ASP A 62 10.98 -5.42 -1.02
C ASP A 62 9.63 -5.63 -0.33
N LEU A 63 9.61 -6.39 0.75
CA LEU A 63 8.43 -6.46 1.60
C LEU A 63 8.24 -5.10 2.27
N THR A 64 7.08 -4.50 2.10
CA THR A 64 6.66 -3.28 2.81
C THR A 64 5.42 -3.58 3.65
N ALA A 65 5.12 -2.74 4.65
CA ALA A 65 3.91 -2.88 5.44
C ALA A 65 2.65 -2.83 4.56
N VAL A 66 2.63 -1.95 3.55
CA VAL A 66 1.54 -1.85 2.56
C VAL A 66 1.43 -3.14 1.75
N LYS A 67 2.54 -3.64 1.20
CA LYS A 67 2.54 -4.89 0.43
C LYS A 67 2.09 -6.07 1.27
N PHE A 68 2.53 -6.16 2.52
CA PHE A 68 2.10 -7.20 3.46
C PHE A 68 0.58 -7.17 3.69
N VAL A 69 0.00 -5.98 3.89
CA VAL A 69 -1.45 -5.81 4.05
C VAL A 69 -2.19 -6.22 2.78
N GLN A 70 -1.73 -5.79 1.61
CA GLN A 70 -2.33 -6.15 0.33
C GLN A 70 -2.30 -7.67 0.09
N ASP A 71 -1.17 -8.33 0.37
CA ASP A 71 -1.04 -9.79 0.22
C ASP A 71 -1.95 -10.56 1.19
N PHE A 72 -2.06 -10.09 2.44
CA PHE A 72 -2.98 -10.67 3.42
C PHE A 72 -4.44 -10.57 2.95
N LEU A 73 -4.86 -9.40 2.45
CA LEU A 73 -6.21 -9.20 1.93
C LEU A 73 -6.47 -10.05 0.68
N ALA A 74 -5.51 -10.10 -0.26
CA ALA A 74 -5.64 -10.90 -1.48
C ALA A 74 -5.75 -12.41 -1.18
N ALA A 75 -5.05 -12.91 -0.16
CA ALA A 75 -5.13 -14.31 0.25
C ALA A 75 -6.45 -14.64 0.98
N ARG A 76 -7.06 -13.65 1.64
CA ARG A 76 -8.23 -13.87 2.48
C ARG A 76 -9.56 -13.60 1.78
N LEU A 77 -9.59 -12.60 0.89
CA LEU A 77 -10.83 -12.18 0.25
C LEU A 77 -10.99 -12.89 -1.10
N VAL A 78 -12.03 -13.71 -1.21
CA VAL A 78 -12.38 -14.39 -2.44
C VAL A 78 -13.54 -13.63 -3.10
N HIS A 79 -13.28 -13.03 -4.26
CA HIS A 79 -14.27 -12.26 -5.03
C HIS A 79 -15.04 -11.23 -4.21
N PRO A 80 -14.35 -10.29 -3.53
CA PRO A 80 -15.02 -9.26 -2.74
C PRO A 80 -15.88 -8.37 -3.64
N ARG A 81 -17.07 -7.98 -3.14
CA ARG A 81 -18.03 -7.15 -3.86
C ARG A 81 -17.96 -5.68 -3.50
N LEU A 82 -17.66 -5.39 -2.25
CA LEU A 82 -17.54 -4.02 -1.76
C LEU A 82 -16.30 -3.88 -0.88
N CYS A 83 -15.35 -3.08 -1.34
CA CYS A 83 -14.19 -2.70 -0.53
C CYS A 83 -14.14 -1.19 -0.36
N VAL A 84 -13.50 -0.75 0.69
CA VAL A 84 -13.34 0.67 1.02
C VAL A 84 -11.86 0.96 1.27
N ASP A 85 -11.37 1.99 0.60
CA ASP A 85 -10.12 2.66 0.93
C ASP A 85 -10.46 3.94 1.69
N ALA A 86 -10.23 3.92 2.99
CA ALA A 86 -10.60 5.03 3.87
C ALA A 86 -9.55 6.17 3.89
N THR A 87 -8.45 6.01 3.15
CA THR A 87 -7.31 6.95 3.10
C THR A 87 -6.64 6.86 1.73
N CYS A 88 -7.31 7.35 0.69
CA CYS A 88 -6.91 7.16 -0.71
C CYS A 88 -5.48 7.63 -1.04
N GLY A 89 -5.09 8.79 -0.51
CA GLY A 89 -3.79 9.38 -0.80
C GLY A 89 -3.51 9.46 -2.30
N ASN A 90 -2.45 8.79 -2.73
CA ASN A 90 -2.07 8.70 -4.16
C ASN A 90 -2.72 7.53 -4.91
N GLY A 91 -3.73 6.87 -4.32
CA GLY A 91 -4.55 5.84 -4.97
C GLY A 91 -3.92 4.46 -5.14
N GLY A 92 -2.82 4.17 -4.42
CA GLY A 92 -2.15 2.87 -4.47
C GLY A 92 -3.04 1.73 -3.98
N ASP A 93 -3.60 1.89 -2.80
CA ASP A 93 -4.49 0.92 -2.16
C ASP A 93 -5.85 0.87 -2.86
N THR A 94 -6.38 2.02 -3.31
CA THR A 94 -7.60 2.06 -4.12
C THR A 94 -7.44 1.24 -5.40
N ALA A 95 -6.33 1.41 -6.14
CA ALA A 95 -6.06 0.64 -7.36
C ALA A 95 -5.87 -0.86 -7.07
N PHE A 96 -5.24 -1.22 -5.94
CA PHE A 96 -5.15 -2.60 -5.49
C PHE A 96 -6.53 -3.20 -5.23
N LEU A 97 -7.41 -2.51 -4.49
CA LEU A 97 -8.76 -2.96 -4.20
C LEU A 97 -9.59 -3.10 -5.49
N CYS A 98 -9.46 -2.19 -6.45
CA CYS A 98 -10.14 -2.32 -7.75
C CYS A 98 -9.73 -3.59 -8.50
N ARG A 99 -8.44 -3.96 -8.46
CA ARG A 99 -7.99 -5.23 -9.05
C ARG A 99 -8.52 -6.45 -8.30
N LEU A 100 -8.63 -6.37 -6.98
CA LEU A 100 -9.10 -7.46 -6.13
C LEU A 100 -10.61 -7.71 -6.31
N THR A 101 -11.40 -6.63 -6.50
CA THR A 101 -12.86 -6.69 -6.67
C THR A 101 -13.31 -6.86 -8.12
N ALA A 102 -12.39 -6.84 -9.10
CA ALA A 102 -12.74 -6.95 -10.53
C ALA A 102 -13.42 -8.28 -10.86
N PRO A 103 -14.29 -8.30 -11.89
CA PRO A 103 -14.86 -7.13 -12.60
C PRO A 103 -16.15 -6.59 -11.96
N GLU A 104 -16.78 -7.30 -11.04
CA GLU A 104 -18.14 -7.03 -10.56
C GLU A 104 -18.19 -6.30 -9.21
N GLY A 105 -17.03 -6.14 -8.59
CA GLY A 105 -16.94 -5.47 -7.30
C GLY A 105 -16.88 -3.95 -7.43
N ARG A 106 -17.12 -3.28 -6.31
CA ARG A 106 -17.07 -1.82 -6.20
C ARG A 106 -16.12 -1.38 -5.10
N VAL A 107 -15.41 -0.29 -5.35
CA VAL A 107 -14.51 0.32 -4.38
C VAL A 107 -14.98 1.74 -4.06
N LEU A 108 -15.10 2.05 -2.78
CA LEU A 108 -15.30 3.43 -2.32
C LEU A 108 -13.99 3.94 -1.77
N GLY A 109 -13.57 5.13 -2.20
CA GLY A 109 -12.36 5.77 -1.75
C GLY A 109 -12.66 7.09 -1.03
N PHE A 110 -12.00 7.34 0.11
CA PHE A 110 -12.17 8.53 0.91
C PHE A 110 -10.84 9.24 1.13
N ASP A 111 -10.85 10.54 1.02
CA ASP A 111 -9.78 11.42 1.50
C ASP A 111 -10.35 12.81 1.75
N ILE A 112 -9.84 13.51 2.74
CA ILE A 112 -10.26 14.90 3.05
C ILE A 112 -9.57 15.91 2.13
N GLN A 113 -8.50 15.51 1.44
CA GLN A 113 -7.72 16.37 0.57
C GLN A 113 -8.18 16.24 -0.89
N PRO A 114 -8.64 17.34 -1.54
CA PRO A 114 -9.04 17.30 -2.95
C PRO A 114 -7.92 16.82 -3.89
N GLU A 115 -6.67 17.13 -3.56
CA GLU A 115 -5.47 16.72 -4.31
C GLU A 115 -5.27 15.20 -4.29
N ALA A 116 -5.53 14.55 -3.15
CA ALA A 116 -5.50 13.11 -3.01
C ALA A 116 -6.58 12.45 -3.88
N ILE A 117 -7.79 12.98 -3.86
CA ILE A 117 -8.89 12.51 -4.71
C ILE A 117 -8.55 12.66 -6.20
N ALA A 118 -7.97 13.80 -6.59
CA ALA A 118 -7.55 14.04 -7.98
C ALA A 118 -6.42 13.07 -8.40
N SER A 119 -5.42 12.87 -7.53
CA SER A 119 -4.31 11.94 -7.78
C SER A 119 -4.79 10.50 -7.91
N THR A 120 -5.67 10.08 -6.99
CA THR A 120 -6.28 8.73 -7.02
C THR A 120 -7.07 8.52 -8.31
N ARG A 121 -7.88 9.48 -8.73
CA ARG A 121 -8.65 9.42 -9.98
C ARG A 121 -7.72 9.25 -11.19
N ALA A 122 -6.71 10.10 -11.32
CA ALA A 122 -5.74 10.03 -12.41
C ALA A 122 -5.03 8.67 -12.47
N ARG A 123 -4.66 8.11 -11.32
CA ARG A 123 -4.06 6.77 -11.23
C ARG A 123 -5.01 5.68 -11.71
N LEU A 124 -6.27 5.70 -11.30
CA LEU A 124 -7.27 4.71 -11.70
C LEU A 124 -7.57 4.78 -13.20
N GLU A 125 -7.71 5.99 -13.74
CA GLU A 125 -7.89 6.22 -15.18
C GLU A 125 -6.69 5.72 -15.99
N GLN A 126 -5.47 6.04 -15.56
CA GLN A 126 -4.23 5.54 -16.18
C GLN A 126 -4.13 4.01 -16.12
N ALA A 127 -4.62 3.39 -15.06
CA ALA A 127 -4.66 1.94 -14.91
C ALA A 127 -5.81 1.28 -15.70
N GLY A 128 -6.65 2.05 -16.39
CA GLY A 128 -7.78 1.55 -17.17
C GLY A 128 -8.93 0.99 -16.31
N VAL A 129 -9.04 1.42 -15.04
CA VAL A 129 -10.12 0.97 -14.15
C VAL A 129 -11.45 1.59 -14.64
N PRO A 130 -12.51 0.79 -14.87
CA PRO A 130 -13.80 1.30 -15.30
C PRO A 130 -14.39 2.29 -14.28
N ALA A 131 -14.92 3.43 -14.76
CA ALA A 131 -15.49 4.48 -13.91
C ALA A 131 -16.66 3.98 -13.02
N GLY A 132 -17.36 2.93 -13.44
CA GLY A 132 -18.44 2.32 -12.66
C GLY A 132 -17.96 1.44 -11.50
N GLN A 133 -16.69 1.07 -11.47
CA GLN A 133 -16.11 0.19 -10.45
C GLN A 133 -15.71 0.92 -9.18
N TYR A 134 -15.55 2.24 -9.21
CA TYR A 134 -15.15 3.02 -8.05
C TYR A 134 -15.99 4.28 -7.86
N ALA A 135 -16.02 4.79 -6.64
CA ALA A 135 -16.50 6.12 -6.30
C ALA A 135 -15.54 6.77 -5.30
N LEU A 136 -15.14 8.01 -5.58
CA LEU A 136 -14.20 8.77 -4.75
C LEU A 136 -14.93 9.91 -4.05
N HIS A 137 -14.75 10.02 -2.74
CA HIS A 137 -15.41 10.98 -1.89
C HIS A 137 -14.38 11.88 -1.21
N CYS A 138 -14.47 13.19 -1.48
CA CYS A 138 -13.68 14.19 -0.76
C CYS A 138 -14.37 14.47 0.59
N ASP A 139 -14.21 13.52 1.51
CA ASP A 139 -14.86 13.54 2.82
C ASP A 139 -14.05 12.76 3.85
N SER A 140 -14.34 12.98 5.10
CA SER A 140 -13.72 12.25 6.21
C SER A 140 -14.17 10.79 6.23
N HIS A 141 -13.21 9.89 6.44
CA HIS A 141 -13.48 8.48 6.72
C HIS A 141 -14.37 8.27 7.97
N ALA A 142 -14.49 9.26 8.86
CA ALA A 142 -15.42 9.21 9.96
C ALA A 142 -16.89 9.19 9.50
N HIS A 143 -17.17 9.69 8.29
CA HIS A 143 -18.51 9.69 7.69
C HIS A 143 -18.81 8.44 6.83
N LEU A 144 -17.97 7.41 6.89
CA LEU A 144 -18.06 6.19 6.11
C LEU A 144 -19.49 5.59 6.07
N LEU A 145 -20.19 5.58 7.21
CA LEU A 145 -21.55 5.01 7.32
C LEU A 145 -22.64 5.83 6.59
N GLN A 146 -22.34 7.02 6.09
CA GLN A 146 -23.26 7.74 5.20
C GLN A 146 -23.23 7.17 3.76
N TYR A 147 -22.19 6.44 3.41
CA TYR A 147 -21.95 5.91 2.07
C TYR A 147 -22.00 4.38 2.01
N VAL A 148 -21.76 3.70 3.13
CA VAL A 148 -21.72 2.25 3.24
C VAL A 148 -22.76 1.77 4.24
N GLN A 149 -23.62 0.88 3.80
CA GLN A 149 -24.56 0.24 4.71
C GLN A 149 -23.85 -0.68 5.70
N PRO A 150 -24.24 -0.69 6.98
CA PRO A 150 -23.67 -1.60 7.96
C PRO A 150 -23.73 -3.07 7.50
N GLY A 151 -22.63 -3.79 7.71
CA GLY A 151 -22.55 -5.22 7.42
C GLY A 151 -22.48 -5.57 5.93
N THR A 152 -22.11 -4.65 5.04
CA THR A 152 -22.05 -4.93 3.59
C THR A 152 -20.63 -4.92 3.00
N ALA A 153 -19.65 -4.26 3.62
CA ALA A 153 -18.30 -4.21 3.09
C ALA A 153 -17.54 -5.53 3.37
N ASP A 154 -16.80 -6.00 2.38
CA ASP A 154 -15.87 -7.14 2.53
C ASP A 154 -14.59 -6.73 3.24
N ALA A 155 -14.09 -5.53 2.92
CA ALA A 155 -12.92 -4.96 3.56
C ALA A 155 -13.00 -3.44 3.66
N VAL A 156 -12.37 -2.89 4.72
CA VAL A 156 -12.06 -1.47 4.87
C VAL A 156 -10.57 -1.35 5.17
N MET A 157 -9.85 -0.55 4.36
CA MET A 157 -8.42 -0.30 4.53
C MET A 157 -8.18 1.11 5.06
N PHE A 158 -7.26 1.22 6.00
CA PHE A 158 -6.70 2.47 6.48
C PHE A 158 -5.18 2.45 6.36
N ASN A 159 -4.62 3.52 5.86
CA ASN A 159 -3.20 3.79 5.85
C ASN A 159 -2.99 5.14 6.57
N PHE A 160 -2.99 5.09 7.93
CA PHE A 160 -2.90 6.28 8.76
C PHE A 160 -1.51 6.91 8.65
N GLY A 161 -1.42 8.01 7.93
CA GLY A 161 -0.17 8.70 7.68
C GLY A 161 -0.45 10.08 7.08
N TRP A 162 0.54 10.65 6.45
CA TRP A 162 0.39 11.86 5.65
C TRP A 162 0.50 11.54 4.16
N LEU A 163 -0.09 12.39 3.34
CA LEU A 163 0.07 12.30 1.89
C LEU A 163 1.52 12.62 1.51
N PRO A 164 2.28 11.72 0.90
CA PRO A 164 3.65 12.00 0.46
C PRO A 164 3.69 13.20 -0.48
N GLY A 165 4.45 14.24 -0.10
CA GLY A 165 4.58 15.48 -0.89
C GLY A 165 3.57 16.58 -0.57
N ALA A 166 2.63 16.37 0.36
CA ALA A 166 1.70 17.39 0.84
C ALA A 166 2.19 18.06 2.15
N ASP A 167 1.44 19.06 2.60
CA ASP A 167 1.72 19.74 3.87
C ASP A 167 1.57 18.76 5.05
N HIS A 168 2.60 18.63 5.87
CA HIS A 168 2.65 17.77 7.04
C HIS A 168 1.72 18.24 8.19
N ALA A 169 0.96 19.31 8.01
CA ALA A 169 0.00 19.80 9.00
C ALA A 169 -1.32 18.97 9.05
N VAL A 170 -1.57 18.17 8.00
CA VAL A 170 -2.79 17.34 7.91
C VAL A 170 -2.42 15.87 8.12
N PHE A 171 -2.72 15.35 9.30
CA PHE A 171 -2.49 13.96 9.66
C PHE A 171 -3.64 13.43 10.56
N SER A 172 -3.77 12.12 10.64
CA SER A 172 -4.74 11.47 11.52
C SER A 172 -4.36 11.64 13.00
N THR A 173 -5.35 11.66 13.86
CA THR A 173 -5.19 11.68 15.32
C THR A 173 -6.04 10.58 15.95
N ALA A 174 -5.77 10.18 17.19
CA ALA A 174 -6.55 9.16 17.88
C ALA A 174 -8.04 9.50 17.93
N ASP A 175 -8.36 10.80 18.05
CA ASP A 175 -9.74 11.32 18.11
C ASP A 175 -10.49 11.17 16.78
N SER A 176 -9.80 11.04 15.66
CA SER A 176 -10.39 10.75 14.34
C SER A 176 -10.29 9.28 13.95
N SER A 177 -9.18 8.62 14.29
CA SER A 177 -8.86 7.26 13.85
C SER A 177 -9.71 6.20 14.56
N ILE A 178 -9.92 6.32 15.88
CA ILE A 178 -10.75 5.36 16.63
C ILE A 178 -12.21 5.41 16.18
N PRO A 179 -12.88 6.56 16.08
CA PRO A 179 -14.25 6.64 15.53
C PRO A 179 -14.34 6.08 14.09
N ALA A 180 -13.35 6.33 13.25
CA ALA A 180 -13.32 5.78 11.89
C ALA A 180 -13.20 4.25 11.88
N LEU A 181 -12.33 3.69 12.72
CA LEU A 181 -12.22 2.24 12.89
C LEU A 181 -13.53 1.63 13.45
N GLN A 182 -14.21 2.30 14.38
CA GLN A 182 -15.52 1.88 14.87
C GLN A 182 -16.57 1.87 13.75
N ALA A 183 -16.60 2.91 12.92
CA ALA A 183 -17.49 2.96 11.76
C ALA A 183 -17.16 1.82 10.75
N ALA A 184 -15.89 1.55 10.51
CA ALA A 184 -15.45 0.45 9.66
C ALA A 184 -15.88 -0.92 10.20
N LEU A 185 -15.81 -1.15 11.52
CA LEU A 185 -16.29 -2.39 12.14
C LEU A 185 -17.82 -2.58 11.98
N GLN A 186 -18.56 -1.48 11.94
CA GLN A 186 -19.99 -1.55 11.61
C GLN A 186 -20.21 -1.83 10.14
N ALA A 187 -19.44 -1.18 9.24
CA ALA A 187 -19.56 -1.33 7.80
C ALA A 187 -19.21 -2.73 7.30
N VAL A 188 -18.17 -3.38 7.84
CA VAL A 188 -17.78 -4.72 7.40
C VAL A 188 -18.79 -5.79 7.79
N ARG A 189 -19.00 -6.74 6.87
CA ARG A 189 -19.85 -7.92 7.11
C ARG A 189 -19.19 -8.94 8.05
N PRO A 190 -19.93 -9.90 8.62
CA PRO A 190 -19.32 -11.08 9.24
C PRO A 190 -18.39 -11.79 8.24
N GLY A 191 -17.21 -12.22 8.72
CA GLY A 191 -16.14 -12.76 7.88
C GLY A 191 -15.32 -11.72 7.10
N GLY A 192 -15.71 -10.44 7.13
CA GLY A 192 -14.96 -9.33 6.54
C GLY A 192 -13.78 -8.88 7.41
N VAL A 193 -12.99 -7.92 6.89
CA VAL A 193 -11.75 -7.49 7.52
C VAL A 193 -11.60 -5.96 7.49
N VAL A 194 -11.16 -5.39 8.60
CA VAL A 194 -10.60 -4.04 8.64
C VAL A 194 -9.10 -4.14 8.77
N SER A 195 -8.36 -3.48 7.89
CA SER A 195 -6.91 -3.34 7.99
C SER A 195 -6.52 -1.90 8.30
N ALA A 196 -5.49 -1.73 9.13
CA ALA A 196 -4.94 -0.43 9.45
C ALA A 196 -3.41 -0.52 9.51
N ILE A 197 -2.72 0.41 8.87
CA ILE A 197 -1.29 0.60 9.05
C ILE A 197 -1.09 1.79 9.97
N LEU A 198 -0.49 1.53 11.13
CA LEU A 198 -0.20 2.56 12.13
C LEU A 198 1.24 3.03 11.98
N TYR A 199 1.42 4.34 11.86
CA TYR A 199 2.73 4.95 11.78
C TYR A 199 3.14 5.54 13.13
N SER A 200 4.43 5.69 13.33
CA SER A 200 5.01 6.42 14.46
C SER A 200 6.23 7.19 13.97
N GLY A 201 6.47 8.37 14.51
CA GLY A 201 7.62 9.19 14.14
C GLY A 201 7.60 10.54 14.82
N ALA A 202 8.61 11.36 14.59
CA ALA A 202 8.75 12.68 15.22
C ALA A 202 7.61 13.66 14.88
N VAL A 203 6.89 13.43 13.78
CA VAL A 203 5.81 14.30 13.31
C VAL A 203 4.43 13.77 13.70
N ILE A 204 4.19 12.44 13.59
CA ILE A 204 2.87 11.83 13.89
C ILE A 204 2.69 11.62 15.40
N GLY A 205 3.76 11.60 16.18
CA GLY A 205 3.70 11.25 17.60
C GLY A 205 3.52 9.75 17.85
N THR A 206 3.82 9.33 19.07
CA THR A 206 3.62 7.94 19.52
C THR A 206 2.22 7.73 20.08
N ASP A 207 1.52 8.82 20.41
CA ASP A 207 0.28 8.81 21.20
C ASP A 207 -0.89 8.20 20.42
N GLU A 208 -1.06 8.54 19.14
CA GLU A 208 -2.09 7.93 18.30
C GLU A 208 -1.91 6.41 18.18
N LYS A 209 -0.70 5.96 17.86
CA LYS A 209 -0.38 4.53 17.74
C LYS A 209 -0.70 3.78 19.02
N GLN A 210 -0.31 4.33 20.17
CA GLN A 210 -0.57 3.71 21.49
C GLN A 210 -2.05 3.67 21.82
N ALA A 211 -2.78 4.76 21.58
CA ALA A 211 -4.23 4.84 21.81
C ALA A 211 -4.99 3.82 20.95
N VAL A 212 -4.66 3.74 19.64
CA VAL A 212 -5.29 2.77 18.73
C VAL A 212 -4.94 1.34 19.15
N LEU A 213 -3.70 1.04 19.53
CA LEU A 213 -3.31 -0.29 20.01
C LEU A 213 -4.02 -0.69 21.29
N ALA A 214 -4.19 0.23 22.23
CA ALA A 214 -4.95 -0.01 23.47
C ALA A 214 -6.41 -0.33 23.15
N TRP A 215 -7.02 0.45 22.25
CA TRP A 215 -8.39 0.23 21.80
C TRP A 215 -8.54 -1.12 21.07
N LEU A 216 -7.63 -1.48 20.16
CA LEU A 216 -7.62 -2.76 19.46
C LEU A 216 -7.58 -3.96 20.42
N ARG A 217 -6.75 -3.88 21.46
CA ARG A 217 -6.64 -4.93 22.51
C ARG A 217 -7.89 -5.09 23.35
N ALA A 218 -8.70 -4.02 23.46
CA ALA A 218 -9.94 -4.03 24.22
C ALA A 218 -11.15 -4.58 23.41
N LEU A 219 -11.00 -4.82 22.11
CA LEU A 219 -12.09 -5.37 21.29
C LEU A 219 -12.51 -6.76 21.78
N PRO A 220 -13.84 -7.06 21.87
CA PRO A 220 -14.31 -8.31 22.41
C PRO A 220 -13.99 -9.52 21.51
N LEU A 221 -13.27 -10.50 22.04
CA LEU A 221 -12.87 -11.71 21.32
C LEU A 221 -14.05 -12.50 20.73
N LYS A 222 -15.22 -12.41 21.34
CA LYS A 222 -16.44 -13.07 20.83
C LYS A 222 -16.84 -12.55 19.45
N ASP A 223 -16.59 -11.26 19.14
CA ASP A 223 -17.04 -10.59 17.94
C ASP A 223 -15.88 -10.37 16.94
N PHE A 224 -14.64 -10.28 17.44
CA PHE A 224 -13.47 -9.93 16.62
C PHE A 224 -12.25 -10.77 16.95
N THR A 225 -11.41 -10.99 15.94
CA THR A 225 -10.02 -11.42 16.14
C THR A 225 -9.10 -10.32 15.65
N VAL A 226 -8.20 -9.85 16.50
CA VAL A 226 -7.25 -8.79 16.17
C VAL A 226 -5.86 -9.37 15.99
N LEU A 227 -5.22 -9.01 14.90
CA LEU A 227 -3.80 -9.29 14.62
C LEU A 227 -3.04 -7.98 14.61
N VAL A 228 -1.90 -7.95 15.28
CA VAL A 228 -0.93 -6.85 15.23
C VAL A 228 0.38 -7.46 14.75
N CYS A 229 0.87 -7.01 13.59
CA CYS A 229 2.00 -7.64 12.91
C CYS A 229 3.25 -6.78 13.06
N ASP A 230 4.19 -7.24 13.88
CA ASP A 230 5.48 -6.61 14.06
C ASP A 230 6.55 -7.29 13.19
N PHE A 231 7.40 -6.48 12.58
CA PHE A 231 8.55 -6.95 11.80
C PHE A 231 9.79 -6.96 12.69
N ALA A 232 10.14 -8.10 13.24
CA ALA A 232 11.11 -8.27 14.32
C ALA A 232 12.50 -7.67 14.10
N ASN A 233 12.91 -7.43 12.87
CA ASN A 233 14.20 -6.85 12.49
C ASN A 233 14.12 -5.47 11.84
N TRP A 234 12.92 -4.84 11.84
CA TRP A 234 12.76 -3.47 11.37
C TRP A 234 12.98 -2.48 12.52
N ALA A 235 13.08 -1.19 12.17
CA ALA A 235 13.19 -0.14 13.19
C ALA A 235 11.91 -0.09 14.06
N GLU A 236 12.03 0.32 15.33
CA GLU A 236 10.89 0.49 16.24
C GLU A 236 9.83 1.49 15.72
N THR A 237 10.26 2.42 14.85
CA THR A 237 9.40 3.39 14.17
C THR A 237 8.76 2.84 12.90
N ALA A 238 9.00 1.58 12.55
CA ALA A 238 8.43 0.98 11.36
C ALA A 238 6.89 0.99 11.40
N PRO A 239 6.24 1.10 10.23
CA PRO A 239 4.80 0.98 10.13
C PRO A 239 4.32 -0.37 10.66
N LEU A 240 3.24 -0.37 11.42
CA LEU A 240 2.68 -1.54 12.10
C LEU A 240 1.34 -1.94 11.47
N PRO A 241 1.30 -3.01 10.65
CA PRO A 241 0.06 -3.54 10.13
C PRO A 241 -0.81 -4.16 11.22
N CYS A 242 -2.08 -3.80 11.22
CA CYS A 242 -3.11 -4.35 12.11
C CYS A 242 -4.29 -4.86 11.28
N PHE A 243 -4.88 -5.98 11.71
CA PHE A 243 -6.09 -6.53 11.10
C PHE A 243 -7.12 -6.83 12.16
N ILE A 244 -8.38 -6.50 11.88
CA ILE A 244 -9.53 -6.83 12.71
C ILE A 244 -10.45 -7.71 11.85
N LEU A 245 -10.57 -8.94 12.23
CA LEU A 245 -11.40 -9.94 11.57
C LEU A 245 -12.74 -10.01 12.29
N LYS A 246 -13.84 -9.64 11.63
CA LYS A 246 -15.19 -9.73 12.18
C LYS A 246 -15.68 -11.17 12.09
N LYS A 247 -16.24 -11.69 13.18
CA LYS A 247 -16.82 -13.05 13.26
C LYS A 247 -18.26 -13.09 12.82
#